data_c9f86c6732e7ab784700617128ac8f56
#
_entry.id   c9f86c6732e7ab784700617128ac8f56
#
_cell.length_a   1.000
_cell.length_b   1.000
_cell.length_c   1.000
_cell.angle_alpha   90.00
_cell.angle_beta   90.00
_cell.angle_gamma   90.00
#
_symmetry.space_group_name_H-M   'P 1'
#
loop_
_entity.id
_entity.type
_entity.pdbx_description
1 polymer ?
#
loop_
_entity_poly.entity_id
_entity_poly.type
_entity_poly.pdbx_seq_one_letter_code
_entity_poly.pdbx_strand_id
1 'polypeptide(L)'
;LNELSDEEFQKVFKQYSVYARVSPEHKVRIVKAWQNDGKVVAMTGDGVNDAPALAQADVGIAVGSGTDVAAETADIILVDSDPRDVVKLIDFGKLTYKKMVQNLIWAVGYNVVAIPLAAGVLYPNFVLSPAMGAVLMSVSTIVVALNASLLKIK
;
A
#
# COMPACT_ATOMS: atom_id res chain seq x y z
N LEU A 1 28.87 -9.38 -7.71
CA LEU A 1 27.91 -8.60 -8.53
C LEU A 1 28.60 -7.92 -9.71
N ASN A 2 29.84 -7.45 -9.55
CA ASN A 2 30.58 -6.75 -10.61
C ASN A 2 30.89 -7.64 -11.84
N GLU A 3 30.95 -8.94 -11.67
CA GLU A 3 31.36 -9.90 -12.70
C GLU A 3 30.18 -10.54 -13.44
N LEU A 4 28.96 -10.39 -12.93
CA LEU A 4 27.75 -10.96 -13.51
C LEU A 4 27.04 -9.95 -14.40
N SER A 5 26.65 -10.35 -15.59
CA SER A 5 25.69 -9.59 -16.40
C SER A 5 24.31 -9.53 -15.75
N ASP A 6 23.43 -8.64 -16.20
CA ASP A 6 22.06 -8.54 -15.66
C ASP A 6 21.26 -9.82 -15.89
N GLU A 7 21.47 -10.47 -17.04
CA GLU A 7 20.83 -11.74 -17.36
C GLU A 7 21.30 -12.90 -16.50
N GLU A 8 22.61 -12.95 -16.20
CA GLU A 8 23.19 -13.96 -15.31
C GLU A 8 22.74 -13.73 -13.87
N PHE A 9 22.75 -12.47 -13.40
CA PHE A 9 22.27 -12.11 -12.08
C PHE A 9 20.79 -12.49 -11.90
N GLN A 10 19.94 -12.24 -12.89
CA GLN A 10 18.51 -12.61 -12.88
C GLN A 10 18.28 -14.12 -12.68
N LYS A 11 19.23 -14.97 -13.07
CA LYS A 11 19.12 -16.42 -12.87
C LYS A 11 19.48 -16.88 -11.46
N VAL A 12 20.32 -16.11 -10.76
CA VAL A 12 20.90 -16.55 -9.49
C VAL A 12 20.51 -15.72 -8.28
N PHE A 13 19.89 -14.52 -8.46
CA PHE A 13 19.62 -13.57 -7.36
C PHE A 13 18.79 -14.18 -6.22
N LYS A 14 17.89 -15.11 -6.51
CA LYS A 14 17.07 -15.82 -5.51
C LYS A 14 17.87 -16.74 -4.57
N GLN A 15 19.09 -17.08 -4.95
CA GLN A 15 19.96 -17.94 -4.13
C GLN A 15 20.62 -17.17 -2.99
N TYR A 16 20.56 -15.83 -3.04
CA TYR A 16 21.19 -14.95 -2.08
C TYR A 16 20.15 -14.15 -1.32
N SER A 17 20.21 -14.21 0.00
CA SER A 17 19.38 -13.40 0.91
C SER A 17 20.16 -12.22 1.51
N VAL A 18 21.49 -12.22 1.40
CA VAL A 18 22.36 -11.21 1.98
C VAL A 18 23.36 -10.72 0.94
N TYR A 19 23.41 -9.43 0.74
CA TYR A 19 24.35 -8.75 -0.15
C TYR A 19 25.18 -7.76 0.68
N ALA A 20 26.48 -7.99 0.82
CA ALA A 20 27.36 -7.15 1.60
C ALA A 20 28.17 -6.21 0.71
N ARG A 21 28.45 -4.99 1.20
CA ARG A 21 29.31 -3.99 0.52
C ARG A 21 28.87 -3.69 -0.91
N VAL A 22 27.58 -3.56 -1.13
CA VAL A 22 27.00 -3.25 -2.45
C VAL A 22 27.09 -1.75 -2.74
N SER A 23 27.42 -1.41 -4.00
CA SER A 23 27.36 -0.03 -4.48
C SER A 23 25.91 0.43 -4.70
N PRO A 24 25.63 1.75 -4.83
CA PRO A 24 24.29 2.24 -5.14
C PRO A 24 23.69 1.60 -6.39
N GLU A 25 24.48 1.42 -7.46
CA GLU A 25 24.02 0.77 -8.69
C GLU A 25 23.61 -0.70 -8.44
N HIS A 26 24.34 -1.41 -7.60
CA HIS A 26 24.01 -2.79 -7.25
C HIS A 26 22.72 -2.87 -6.43
N LYS A 27 22.43 -1.90 -5.56
CA LYS A 27 21.15 -1.83 -4.85
C LYS A 27 19.99 -1.71 -5.83
N VAL A 28 20.09 -0.80 -6.80
CA VAL A 28 19.09 -0.63 -7.87
C VAL A 28 18.93 -1.93 -8.67
N ARG A 29 20.02 -2.59 -8.98
CA ARG A 29 20.03 -3.86 -9.73
C ARG A 29 19.31 -4.98 -8.97
N ILE A 30 19.51 -5.08 -7.66
CA ILE A 30 18.80 -6.03 -6.80
C ILE A 30 17.30 -5.76 -6.79
N VAL A 31 16.89 -4.49 -6.61
CA VAL A 31 15.49 -4.09 -6.67
C VAL A 31 14.85 -4.49 -8.01
N LYS A 32 15.50 -4.13 -9.13
CA LYS A 32 15.02 -4.50 -10.47
C LYS A 32 14.89 -6.01 -10.67
N ALA A 33 15.83 -6.80 -10.14
CA ALA A 33 15.78 -8.25 -10.28
C ALA A 33 14.53 -8.84 -9.61
N TRP A 34 14.14 -8.33 -8.44
CA TRP A 34 12.91 -8.74 -7.77
C TRP A 34 11.65 -8.23 -8.48
N GLN A 35 11.66 -6.99 -8.99
CA GLN A 35 10.56 -6.44 -9.78
C GLN A 35 10.34 -7.23 -11.08
N ASN A 36 11.41 -7.58 -11.79
CA ASN A 36 11.35 -8.43 -13.00
C ASN A 36 10.80 -9.84 -12.72
N ASP A 37 10.92 -10.32 -11.47
CA ASP A 37 10.30 -11.57 -11.02
C ASP A 37 8.81 -11.40 -10.62
N GLY A 38 8.23 -10.24 -10.86
CA GLY A 38 6.83 -9.93 -10.55
C GLY A 38 6.55 -9.68 -9.07
N LYS A 39 7.58 -9.34 -8.28
CA LYS A 39 7.43 -8.99 -6.86
C LYS A 39 7.25 -7.48 -6.69
N VAL A 40 6.45 -7.11 -5.70
CA VAL A 40 6.39 -5.73 -5.19
C VAL A 40 7.52 -5.58 -4.17
N VAL A 41 8.41 -4.62 -4.42
CA VAL A 41 9.64 -4.42 -3.65
C VAL A 41 9.55 -3.17 -2.80
N ALA A 42 9.70 -3.33 -1.49
CA ALA A 42 9.93 -2.21 -0.59
C ALA A 42 11.43 -2.09 -0.28
N MET A 43 11.99 -0.91 -0.41
CA MET A 43 13.38 -0.59 -0.09
C MET A 43 13.44 0.34 1.10
N THR A 44 14.29 0.03 2.08
CA THR A 44 14.59 0.92 3.20
C THR A 44 16.00 1.46 3.09
N GLY A 45 16.20 2.73 3.37
CA GLY A 45 17.51 3.38 3.37
C GLY A 45 17.55 4.64 4.22
N ASP A 46 18.75 5.08 4.58
CA ASP A 46 19.00 6.24 5.45
C ASP A 46 19.96 7.26 4.85
N GLY A 47 20.55 6.98 3.70
CA GLY A 47 21.60 7.78 3.09
C GLY A 47 21.38 8.17 1.63
N VAL A 48 22.18 9.15 1.18
CA VAL A 48 22.22 9.62 -0.22
C VAL A 48 22.46 8.45 -1.20
N ASN A 49 23.28 7.48 -0.78
CA ASN A 49 23.62 6.31 -1.59
C ASN A 49 22.44 5.35 -1.79
N ASP A 50 21.36 5.50 -1.01
CA ASP A 50 20.15 4.69 -1.11
C ASP A 50 19.10 5.33 -2.01
N ALA A 51 19.17 6.65 -2.24
CA ALA A 51 18.18 7.39 -3.00
C ALA A 51 17.85 6.78 -4.37
N PRO A 52 18.81 6.33 -5.19
CA PRO A 52 18.48 5.71 -6.48
C PRO A 52 17.71 4.38 -6.33
N ALA A 53 17.99 3.61 -5.27
CA ALA A 53 17.28 2.35 -5.01
C ALA A 53 15.92 2.58 -4.36
N LEU A 54 15.78 3.61 -3.51
CA LEU A 54 14.49 4.05 -2.97
C LEU A 54 13.55 4.49 -4.09
N ALA A 55 14.05 5.32 -5.03
CA ALA A 55 13.28 5.77 -6.19
C ALA A 55 12.91 4.62 -7.15
N GLN A 56 13.72 3.58 -7.25
CA GLN A 56 13.46 2.44 -8.12
C GLN A 56 12.44 1.48 -7.52
N ALA A 57 12.37 1.35 -6.20
CA ALA A 57 11.47 0.43 -5.52
C ALA A 57 10.00 0.79 -5.75
N ASP A 58 9.10 -0.17 -5.58
CA ASP A 58 7.65 0.10 -5.62
C ASP A 58 7.19 0.88 -4.38
N VAL A 59 7.94 0.77 -3.28
CA VAL A 59 7.78 1.57 -2.05
C VAL A 59 9.15 1.90 -1.48
N GLY A 60 9.56 3.16 -1.55
CA GLY A 60 10.76 3.68 -0.89
C GLY A 60 10.47 4.14 0.53
N ILE A 61 11.25 3.67 1.51
CA ILE A 61 11.08 4.02 2.93
C ILE A 61 12.38 4.61 3.45
N ALA A 62 12.39 5.91 3.75
CA ALA A 62 13.49 6.56 4.45
C ALA A 62 13.35 6.34 5.96
N VAL A 63 14.46 6.00 6.62
CA VAL A 63 14.49 5.71 8.06
C VAL A 63 15.20 6.84 8.80
N GLY A 64 14.50 7.43 9.78
CA GLY A 64 15.04 8.42 10.70
C GLY A 64 15.37 9.77 10.07
N SER A 65 16.30 10.47 10.70
CA SER A 65 16.87 11.74 10.23
C SER A 65 17.85 11.53 9.06
N GLY A 66 17.51 10.58 8.16
CA GLY A 66 18.27 10.36 6.94
C GLY A 66 18.52 11.67 6.17
N THR A 67 19.44 11.66 5.25
CA THR A 67 19.75 12.85 4.47
C THR A 67 18.49 13.38 3.79
N ASP A 68 18.39 14.71 3.65
CA ASP A 68 17.29 15.37 2.95
C ASP A 68 17.00 14.70 1.59
N VAL A 69 18.05 14.25 0.90
CA VAL A 69 17.94 13.54 -0.39
C VAL A 69 17.21 12.21 -0.28
N ALA A 70 17.46 11.42 0.76
CA ALA A 70 16.74 10.16 0.96
C ALA A 70 15.27 10.44 1.32
N ALA A 71 15.02 11.46 2.14
CA ALA A 71 13.68 11.88 2.51
C ALA A 71 12.87 12.42 1.31
N GLU A 72 13.49 13.21 0.43
CA GLU A 72 12.84 13.73 -0.79
C GLU A 72 12.55 12.64 -1.83
N THR A 73 13.28 11.53 -1.78
CA THR A 73 13.16 10.45 -2.76
C THR A 73 12.21 9.34 -2.31
N ALA A 74 12.00 9.18 -1.00
CA ALA A 74 11.19 8.12 -0.42
C ALA A 74 9.69 8.45 -0.46
N ASP A 75 8.86 7.42 -0.65
CA ASP A 75 7.40 7.54 -0.54
C ASP A 75 6.94 7.68 0.91
N ILE A 76 7.70 7.11 1.85
CA ILE A 76 7.39 7.10 3.28
C ILE A 76 8.64 7.49 4.07
N ILE A 77 8.46 8.34 5.08
CA ILE A 77 9.52 8.73 6.01
C ILE A 77 9.14 8.23 7.40
N LEU A 78 9.98 7.37 7.97
CA LEU A 78 9.89 6.98 9.37
C LEU A 78 10.67 8.00 10.21
N VAL A 79 9.95 8.78 11.03
CA VAL A 79 10.52 9.90 11.78
C VAL A 79 11.54 9.44 12.83
N ASP A 80 11.25 8.31 13.47
CA ASP A 80 12.19 7.69 14.42
C ASP A 80 13.20 6.82 13.66
N SER A 81 14.46 6.81 14.12
CA SER A 81 15.51 5.99 13.52
C SER A 81 15.44 4.52 13.95
N ASP A 82 14.24 4.00 14.19
CA ASP A 82 14.02 2.61 14.61
C ASP A 82 13.56 1.74 13.44
N PRO A 83 14.41 0.82 12.95
CA PRO A 83 14.02 -0.07 11.84
C PRO A 83 12.82 -0.97 12.18
N ARG A 84 12.45 -1.13 13.45
CA ARG A 84 11.25 -1.88 13.87
C ARG A 84 9.97 -1.18 13.46
N ASP A 85 10.00 0.11 13.18
CA ASP A 85 8.84 0.86 12.72
C ASP A 85 8.40 0.46 11.30
N VAL A 86 9.28 -0.15 10.51
CA VAL A 86 8.91 -0.80 9.24
C VAL A 86 7.86 -1.90 9.47
N VAL A 87 7.98 -2.67 10.55
CA VAL A 87 7.00 -3.72 10.89
C VAL A 87 5.65 -3.08 11.26
N LYS A 88 5.68 -2.02 12.07
CA LYS A 88 4.46 -1.26 12.41
C LYS A 88 3.80 -0.66 11.19
N LEU A 89 4.60 -0.12 10.25
CA LEU A 89 4.12 0.39 8.96
C LEU A 89 3.40 -0.69 8.13
N ILE A 90 3.99 -1.88 8.03
CA ILE A 90 3.39 -3.00 7.30
C ILE A 90 2.06 -3.41 7.95
N ASP A 91 2.01 -3.51 9.27
CA ASP A 91 0.80 -3.90 9.99
C ASP A 91 -0.28 -2.81 9.88
N PHE A 92 0.11 -1.54 9.94
CA PHE A 92 -0.80 -0.43 9.68
C PHE A 92 -1.36 -0.46 8.25
N GLY A 93 -0.52 -0.72 7.26
CA GLY A 93 -0.95 -0.89 5.87
C GLY A 93 -1.99 -2.02 5.71
N LYS A 94 -1.77 -3.18 6.33
CA LYS A 94 -2.73 -4.29 6.32
C LYS A 94 -4.07 -3.91 6.98
N LEU A 95 -4.02 -3.22 8.12
CA LEU A 95 -5.23 -2.76 8.81
C LEU A 95 -6.00 -1.73 7.99
N THR A 96 -5.30 -0.79 7.37
CA THR A 96 -5.88 0.22 6.48
C THR A 96 -6.54 -0.43 5.28
N TYR A 97 -5.86 -1.37 4.61
CA TYR A 97 -6.42 -2.13 3.50
C TYR A 97 -7.69 -2.88 3.90
N LYS A 98 -7.68 -3.56 5.05
CA LYS A 98 -8.86 -4.27 5.58
C LYS A 98 -10.05 -3.32 5.79
N LYS A 99 -9.79 -2.14 6.36
CA LYS A 99 -10.82 -1.10 6.56
C LYS A 99 -11.35 -0.54 5.24
N MET A 100 -10.47 -0.32 4.28
CA MET A 100 -10.84 0.13 2.94
C MET A 100 -11.77 -0.89 2.26
N VAL A 101 -11.43 -2.18 2.30
CA VAL A 101 -12.25 -3.26 1.74
C VAL A 101 -13.61 -3.34 2.46
N GLN A 102 -13.64 -3.24 3.79
CA GLN A 102 -14.89 -3.20 4.54
C GLN A 102 -15.78 -2.04 4.10
N ASN A 103 -15.22 -0.84 3.99
CA ASN A 103 -15.96 0.34 3.56
C ASN A 103 -16.48 0.19 2.12
N LEU A 104 -15.68 -0.39 1.24
CA LEU A 104 -16.09 -0.65 -0.14
C LEU A 104 -17.26 -1.65 -0.20
N ILE A 105 -17.19 -2.73 0.59
CA ILE A 105 -18.28 -3.73 0.67
C ILE A 105 -19.57 -3.08 1.19
N TRP A 106 -19.50 -2.22 2.21
CA TRP A 106 -20.65 -1.48 2.71
C TRP A 106 -21.25 -0.55 1.65
N ALA A 107 -20.42 0.24 0.98
CA ALA A 107 -20.86 1.20 -0.04
C ALA A 107 -21.47 0.50 -1.26
N VAL A 108 -20.81 -0.57 -1.75
CA VAL A 108 -21.32 -1.35 -2.90
C VAL A 108 -22.54 -2.17 -2.50
N GLY A 109 -22.51 -2.82 -1.35
CA GLY A 109 -23.61 -3.67 -0.86
C GLY A 109 -24.91 -2.90 -0.70
N TYR A 110 -24.84 -1.67 -0.18
CA TYR A 110 -25.99 -0.77 -0.14
C TYR A 110 -26.58 -0.53 -1.55
N ASN A 111 -25.73 -0.16 -2.51
CA ASN A 111 -26.17 0.14 -3.86
C ASN A 111 -26.72 -1.09 -4.60
N VAL A 112 -26.15 -2.26 -4.41
CA VAL A 112 -26.62 -3.54 -5.01
C VAL A 112 -28.06 -3.86 -4.56
N VAL A 113 -28.45 -3.46 -3.35
CA VAL A 113 -29.81 -3.67 -2.84
C VAL A 113 -30.73 -2.47 -3.21
N ALA A 114 -30.26 -1.24 -3.01
CA ALA A 114 -31.08 -0.06 -3.16
C ALA A 114 -31.48 0.22 -4.63
N ILE A 115 -30.59 -0.01 -5.59
CA ILE A 115 -30.86 0.27 -7.00
C ILE A 115 -31.98 -0.64 -7.56
N PRO A 116 -31.99 -1.97 -7.37
CA PRO A 116 -33.10 -2.81 -7.80
C PRO A 116 -34.42 -2.44 -7.13
N LEU A 117 -34.40 -2.11 -5.84
CA LEU A 117 -35.61 -1.68 -5.11
C LEU A 117 -36.17 -0.35 -5.64
N ALA A 118 -35.31 0.59 -5.97
CA ALA A 118 -35.69 1.85 -6.60
C ALA A 118 -36.19 1.65 -8.05
N ALA A 119 -35.63 0.68 -8.77
CA ALA A 119 -36.08 0.30 -10.10
C ALA A 119 -37.42 -0.46 -10.14
N GLY A 120 -37.99 -0.75 -8.94
CA GLY A 120 -39.32 -1.36 -8.86
C GLY A 120 -39.34 -2.88 -9.00
N VAL A 121 -38.27 -3.60 -8.68
CA VAL A 121 -38.21 -5.08 -8.74
C VAL A 121 -39.32 -5.73 -7.89
N LEU A 122 -39.77 -5.05 -6.83
CA LEU A 122 -40.87 -5.52 -5.96
C LEU A 122 -42.21 -4.81 -6.22
N TYR A 123 -42.35 -4.13 -7.36
CA TYR A 123 -43.63 -3.52 -7.75
C TYR A 123 -44.74 -4.56 -7.93
N PRO A 124 -46.00 -4.34 -7.48
CA PRO A 124 -46.54 -3.12 -6.84
C PRO A 124 -46.37 -3.07 -5.31
N ASN A 125 -45.79 -4.10 -4.69
CA ASN A 125 -45.80 -4.23 -3.23
C ASN A 125 -44.87 -3.24 -2.54
N PHE A 126 -43.71 -2.93 -3.16
CA PHE A 126 -42.73 -2.00 -2.61
C PHE A 126 -41.91 -1.32 -3.71
N VAL A 127 -41.71 -0.02 -3.57
CA VAL A 127 -40.78 0.77 -4.39
C VAL A 127 -40.05 1.74 -3.46
N LEU A 128 -38.72 1.78 -3.57
CA LEU A 128 -37.91 2.71 -2.78
C LEU A 128 -38.14 4.13 -3.26
N SER A 129 -38.73 4.98 -2.41
CA SER A 129 -38.94 6.40 -2.75
C SER A 129 -37.61 7.16 -2.78
N PRO A 130 -37.47 8.24 -3.57
CA PRO A 130 -36.29 9.08 -3.61
C PRO A 130 -35.85 9.58 -2.23
N ALA A 131 -36.80 9.95 -1.38
CA ALA A 131 -36.54 10.42 -0.03
C ALA A 131 -35.95 9.32 0.87
N MET A 132 -36.50 8.10 0.81
CA MET A 132 -35.92 6.96 1.52
C MET A 132 -34.52 6.62 1.01
N GLY A 133 -34.32 6.67 -0.30
CA GLY A 133 -33.00 6.48 -0.90
C GLY A 133 -31.95 7.47 -0.39
N ALA A 134 -32.31 8.75 -0.28
CA ALA A 134 -31.45 9.80 0.25
C ALA A 134 -31.09 9.58 1.74
N VAL A 135 -32.06 9.18 2.56
CA VAL A 135 -31.81 8.85 3.98
C VAL A 135 -30.88 7.65 4.12
N LEU A 136 -31.11 6.58 3.39
CA LEU A 136 -30.28 5.38 3.42
C LEU A 136 -28.84 5.65 2.95
N MET A 137 -28.67 6.49 1.92
CA MET A 137 -27.37 6.93 1.44
C MET A 137 -26.62 7.73 2.53
N SER A 138 -27.30 8.63 3.24
CA SER A 138 -26.72 9.38 4.35
C SER A 138 -26.28 8.47 5.50
N VAL A 139 -27.11 7.50 5.86
CA VAL A 139 -26.77 6.49 6.88
C VAL A 139 -25.55 5.67 6.45
N SER A 140 -25.51 5.21 5.20
CA SER A 140 -24.35 4.47 4.66
C SER A 140 -23.06 5.29 4.76
N THR A 141 -23.10 6.57 4.43
CA THR A 141 -21.95 7.48 4.55
C THR A 141 -21.47 7.60 6.00
N ILE A 142 -22.39 7.74 6.95
CA ILE A 142 -22.06 7.80 8.38
C ILE A 142 -21.41 6.50 8.84
N VAL A 143 -21.95 5.34 8.45
CA VAL A 143 -21.39 4.03 8.79
C VAL A 143 -19.95 3.88 8.27
N VAL A 144 -19.70 4.27 7.02
CA VAL A 144 -18.36 4.25 6.42
C VAL A 144 -17.40 5.17 7.18
N ALA A 145 -17.81 6.38 7.51
CA ALA A 145 -17.00 7.33 8.28
C ALA A 145 -16.68 6.82 9.69
N LEU A 146 -17.66 6.29 10.40
CA LEU A 146 -17.46 5.69 11.72
C LEU A 146 -16.54 4.47 11.65
N ASN A 147 -16.71 3.59 10.67
CA ASN A 147 -15.82 2.43 10.50
C ASN A 147 -14.37 2.87 10.22
N ALA A 148 -14.17 3.92 9.41
CA ALA A 148 -12.85 4.47 9.17
C ALA A 148 -12.21 5.05 10.44
N SER A 149 -12.98 5.79 11.26
CA SER A 149 -12.50 6.39 12.51
C SER A 149 -12.11 5.37 13.58
N LEU A 150 -12.59 4.12 13.47
CA LEU A 150 -12.24 3.01 14.36
C LEU A 150 -10.90 2.34 14.00
N LEU A 151 -10.16 2.87 13.01
CA LEU A 151 -8.81 2.41 12.72
C LEU A 151 -7.89 2.80 13.90
N LYS A 152 -7.37 1.81 14.61
CA LYS A 152 -6.41 2.01 15.71
C LYS A 152 -5.17 1.17 15.45
N ILE A 153 -4.01 1.80 15.58
CA ILE A 153 -2.72 1.12 15.68
C ILE A 153 -2.58 0.67 17.15
N LYS A 154 -2.27 -0.59 17.34
CA LYS A 154 -1.88 -1.13 18.65
C LYS A 154 -0.39 -1.05 18.83
#